data_414ba011c804493e0bffd1795c07db3e
#
_entry.id   414ba011c804493e0bffd1795c07db3e
#
_cell.length_a   1.000
_cell.length_b   1.000
_cell.length_c   1.000
_cell.angle_alpha   90.00
_cell.angle_beta   90.00
_cell.angle_gamma   90.00
#
_symmetry.space_group_name_H-M   'P 1'
#
loop_
_entity.id
_entity.type
_entity.pdbx_description
1 polymer ?
#
loop_
_entity_poly.entity_id
_entity_poly.type
_entity_poly.pdbx_seq_one_letter_code
_entity_poly.pdbx_strand_id
1 'polypeptide(L)'
;VSVSFDLESPEEPTVLICRIIAEGSNFSDGEQRYLPVLSDKQWVTEAIPVQLNGTESKSVTLESLFNDGSKTATNKRLTVELTANPDWYAIQALPVIGNPVDEDALSWASAYYANSLSVAILDANPRIRQVFESWKIQGSPLSGNLNDKEELKELLLKETPWLADALDETERKRNIALLFDLNMMSNRNRIAVSRLEALQLPDGSWSWYKGMTGNRYITTRIVEMLARLRTMGASTFPVQGMYEKAVSYLHTQWLDEYRQMKENEKKGNKNGLPGEQSLHYLYICALDEQVAKRTDKTA
;
A
#
# COMPACT_ATOMS: atom_id res chain seq x y z
N VAL A 1 21.03 -26.92 42.20
CA VAL A 1 21.58 -27.80 41.16
C VAL A 1 21.38 -27.11 39.83
N SER A 2 22.44 -27.00 39.02
CA SER A 2 22.37 -26.49 37.66
C SER A 2 22.49 -27.66 36.70
N VAL A 3 21.61 -27.72 35.70
CA VAL A 3 21.60 -28.76 34.67
C VAL A 3 21.64 -28.07 33.30
N SER A 4 22.50 -28.59 32.43
CA SER A 4 22.61 -28.10 31.04
C SER A 4 22.09 -29.16 30.07
N PHE A 5 21.40 -28.74 29.04
CA PHE A 5 20.95 -29.59 27.94
C PHE A 5 21.50 -29.04 26.64
N ASP A 6 22.09 -29.91 25.84
CA ASP A 6 22.49 -29.57 24.48
C ASP A 6 21.29 -29.71 23.56
N LEU A 7 21.06 -28.69 22.74
CA LEU A 7 19.96 -28.65 21.75
C LEU A 7 20.58 -28.69 20.36
N GLU A 8 20.11 -29.60 19.53
CA GLU A 8 20.49 -29.67 18.11
C GLU A 8 19.42 -28.87 17.29
N SER A 9 19.91 -27.96 16.47
CA SER A 9 19.06 -27.16 15.61
C SER A 9 18.60 -27.98 14.40
N PRO A 10 17.31 -28.06 14.09
CA PRO A 10 16.85 -28.67 12.84
C PRO A 10 17.32 -27.85 11.63
N GLU A 11 17.46 -28.51 10.48
CA GLU A 11 17.92 -27.89 9.23
C GLU A 11 16.87 -26.93 8.63
N GLU A 12 15.59 -27.14 8.93
CA GLU A 12 14.49 -26.33 8.42
C GLU A 12 14.05 -25.29 9.47
N PRO A 13 13.69 -24.05 9.06
CA PRO A 13 13.14 -23.05 9.96
C PRO A 13 11.88 -23.56 10.64
N THR A 14 11.84 -23.48 11.94
CA THR A 14 10.72 -23.98 12.75
C THR A 14 10.69 -23.33 14.12
N VAL A 15 9.73 -23.70 14.95
CA VAL A 15 9.68 -23.32 16.36
C VAL A 15 9.86 -24.56 17.21
N LEU A 16 10.97 -24.59 17.96
CA LEU A 16 11.20 -25.61 18.96
C LEU A 16 10.39 -25.28 20.22
N ILE A 17 9.69 -26.28 20.73
CA ILE A 17 8.99 -26.19 22.01
C ILE A 17 9.83 -26.91 23.04
N CYS A 18 10.54 -26.13 23.84
CA CYS A 18 11.33 -26.66 24.95
C CYS A 18 10.47 -26.71 26.21
N ARG A 19 10.22 -27.92 26.72
CA ARG A 19 9.53 -28.14 27.99
C ARG A 19 10.51 -28.75 28.97
N ILE A 20 10.74 -28.05 30.06
CA ILE A 20 11.61 -28.51 31.15
C ILE A 20 10.73 -28.78 32.34
N ILE A 21 10.83 -29.97 32.90
CA ILE A 21 10.08 -30.39 34.08
C ILE A 21 11.09 -30.80 35.14
N ALA A 22 10.98 -30.24 36.33
CA ALA A 22 11.71 -30.60 37.50
C ALA A 22 10.82 -31.34 38.49
N GLU A 23 11.19 -32.55 38.86
CA GLU A 23 10.41 -33.36 39.80
C GLU A 23 11.23 -33.61 41.08
N GLY A 24 10.57 -33.35 42.19
CA GLY A 24 11.07 -33.69 43.51
C GLY A 24 10.17 -34.70 44.20
N SER A 25 10.53 -35.13 45.40
CA SER A 25 9.75 -36.17 46.12
C SER A 25 8.30 -35.79 46.41
N ASN A 26 7.99 -34.51 46.55
CA ASN A 26 6.68 -33.99 46.93
C ASN A 26 6.21 -32.81 46.08
N PHE A 27 6.93 -32.39 45.06
CA PHE A 27 6.57 -31.28 44.20
C PHE A 27 7.14 -31.51 42.79
N SER A 28 6.48 -30.91 41.82
CA SER A 28 6.96 -30.78 40.45
C SER A 28 6.70 -29.37 39.96
N ASP A 29 7.64 -28.87 39.17
CA ASP A 29 7.50 -27.58 38.49
C ASP A 29 8.00 -27.71 37.05
N GLY A 30 7.42 -26.93 36.14
CA GLY A 30 7.77 -27.03 34.74
C GLY A 30 7.61 -25.71 34.01
N GLU A 31 8.53 -25.48 33.10
CA GLU A 31 8.50 -24.33 32.21
C GLU A 31 8.48 -24.76 30.76
N GLN A 32 7.73 -24.06 29.93
CA GLN A 32 7.70 -24.24 28.48
C GLN A 32 8.16 -22.95 27.81
N ARG A 33 9.15 -23.08 26.93
CA ARG A 33 9.70 -21.98 26.12
C ARG A 33 9.58 -22.30 24.64
N TYR A 34 9.30 -21.30 23.85
CA TYR A 34 9.32 -21.35 22.40
C TYR A 34 10.60 -20.74 21.90
N LEU A 35 11.38 -21.51 21.14
CA LEU A 35 12.65 -21.07 20.55
C LEU A 35 12.49 -21.06 19.03
N PRO A 36 12.46 -19.89 18.38
CA PRO A 36 12.43 -19.81 16.93
C PRO A 36 13.79 -20.26 16.38
N VAL A 37 13.76 -21.18 15.43
CA VAL A 37 14.90 -21.58 14.62
C VAL A 37 14.83 -20.84 13.31
N LEU A 38 15.74 -19.91 13.10
CA LEU A 38 15.81 -19.08 11.90
C LEU A 38 16.79 -19.68 10.90
N SER A 39 16.53 -19.46 9.62
CA SER A 39 17.48 -19.85 8.58
C SER A 39 18.65 -18.85 8.55
N ASP A 40 19.87 -19.35 8.39
CA ASP A 40 21.07 -18.57 8.08
C ASP A 40 21.14 -18.17 6.59
N LYS A 41 20.19 -18.64 5.78
CA LYS A 41 20.12 -18.38 4.35
C LYS A 41 19.35 -17.09 4.09
N GLN A 42 19.87 -16.29 3.17
CA GLN A 42 19.20 -15.12 2.66
C GLN A 42 18.40 -15.47 1.41
N TRP A 43 17.15 -15.01 1.37
CA TRP A 43 16.33 -15.12 0.16
C TRP A 43 16.74 -14.03 -0.83
N VAL A 44 17.09 -14.42 -2.06
CA VAL A 44 17.40 -13.50 -3.14
C VAL A 44 16.34 -13.64 -4.22
N THR A 45 15.70 -12.55 -4.57
CA THR A 45 14.73 -12.50 -5.69
C THR A 45 15.31 -11.64 -6.80
N GLU A 46 15.37 -12.20 -8.00
CA GLU A 46 15.70 -11.47 -9.21
C GLU A 46 14.44 -11.37 -10.08
N ALA A 47 14.16 -10.18 -10.59
CA ALA A 47 13.03 -9.93 -11.46
C ALA A 47 13.49 -9.21 -12.72
N ILE A 48 13.16 -9.78 -13.90
CA ILE A 48 13.44 -9.16 -15.18
C ILE A 48 12.11 -8.78 -15.84
N PRO A 49 11.79 -7.47 -15.95
CA PRO A 49 10.61 -7.04 -16.66
C PRO A 49 10.82 -7.22 -18.18
N VAL A 50 9.89 -7.89 -18.82
CA VAL A 50 9.90 -8.10 -20.28
C VAL A 50 8.65 -7.48 -20.85
N GLN A 51 8.82 -6.45 -21.69
CA GLN A 51 7.73 -5.85 -22.45
C GLN A 51 7.76 -6.34 -23.90
N LEU A 52 6.62 -6.83 -24.40
CA LEU A 52 6.42 -7.25 -25.78
C LEU A 52 5.36 -6.38 -26.45
N ASN A 53 5.62 -5.96 -27.68
CA ASN A 53 4.69 -5.15 -28.47
C ASN A 53 4.31 -5.89 -29.75
N GLY A 54 3.01 -6.07 -29.97
CA GLY A 54 2.50 -6.72 -31.17
C GLY A 54 3.03 -8.14 -31.34
N THR A 55 3.74 -8.40 -32.46
CA THR A 55 4.33 -9.70 -32.81
C THR A 55 5.78 -9.86 -32.37
N GLU A 56 6.27 -9.00 -31.51
CA GLU A 56 7.65 -9.02 -31.03
C GLU A 56 7.96 -10.31 -30.27
N SER A 57 9.19 -10.82 -30.41
CA SER A 57 9.71 -11.96 -29.69
C SER A 57 11.00 -11.57 -28.96
N LYS A 58 11.13 -11.87 -27.68
CA LYS A 58 12.33 -11.61 -26.87
C LYS A 58 12.78 -12.88 -26.18
N SER A 59 14.10 -13.08 -26.16
CA SER A 59 14.74 -14.10 -25.33
C SER A 59 15.43 -13.42 -24.16
N VAL A 60 15.23 -13.94 -22.96
CA VAL A 60 15.81 -13.43 -21.74
C VAL A 60 16.51 -14.56 -21.01
N THR A 61 17.72 -14.31 -20.50
CA THR A 61 18.49 -15.27 -19.74
C THR A 61 18.64 -14.75 -18.30
N LEU A 62 18.33 -15.59 -17.33
CA LEU A 62 18.50 -15.32 -15.89
C LEU A 62 19.84 -15.90 -15.44
N GLU A 63 20.94 -15.25 -15.80
CA GLU A 63 22.30 -15.76 -15.56
C GLU A 63 22.61 -15.89 -14.08
N SER A 64 22.26 -14.91 -13.27
CA SER A 64 22.46 -14.91 -11.82
C SER A 64 21.66 -16.01 -11.10
N LEU A 65 20.55 -16.46 -11.66
CA LEU A 65 19.77 -17.55 -11.09
C LEU A 65 20.37 -18.93 -11.40
N PHE A 66 20.99 -19.08 -12.58
CA PHE A 66 21.47 -20.39 -13.05
C PHE A 66 22.98 -20.54 -12.99
N ASN A 67 23.74 -19.45 -13.04
CA ASN A 67 25.20 -19.42 -13.13
C ASN A 67 25.85 -18.45 -12.14
N ASP A 68 25.29 -18.29 -10.94
CA ASP A 68 25.81 -17.37 -9.92
C ASP A 68 27.17 -17.76 -9.34
N GLY A 69 27.64 -18.98 -9.64
CA GLY A 69 28.90 -19.53 -9.13
C GLY A 69 28.91 -19.83 -7.63
N SER A 70 27.81 -19.61 -6.94
CA SER A 70 27.69 -19.87 -5.51
C SER A 70 27.61 -21.36 -5.22
N LYS A 71 28.39 -21.82 -4.24
CA LYS A 71 28.35 -23.21 -3.77
C LYS A 71 27.20 -23.47 -2.78
N THR A 72 26.61 -22.42 -2.23
CA THR A 72 25.59 -22.50 -1.18
C THR A 72 24.20 -22.07 -1.65
N ALA A 73 24.10 -21.45 -2.82
CA ALA A 73 22.80 -21.06 -3.39
C ALA A 73 22.02 -22.29 -3.84
N THR A 74 20.71 -22.22 -3.60
CA THR A 74 19.76 -23.26 -4.02
C THR A 74 18.59 -22.58 -4.72
N ASN A 75 18.39 -22.91 -5.98
CA ASN A 75 17.26 -22.40 -6.75
C ASN A 75 15.94 -22.97 -6.17
N LYS A 76 15.07 -22.11 -5.74
CA LYS A 76 13.80 -22.50 -5.10
C LYS A 76 12.62 -22.41 -6.06
N ARG A 77 12.54 -21.36 -6.85
CA ARG A 77 11.39 -21.12 -7.71
C ARG A 77 11.74 -20.25 -8.92
N LEU A 78 11.19 -20.58 -10.07
CA LEU A 78 11.08 -19.70 -11.23
C LEU A 78 9.60 -19.38 -11.46
N THR A 79 9.27 -18.11 -11.50
CA THR A 79 7.91 -17.66 -11.81
C THR A 79 7.95 -16.84 -13.09
N VAL A 80 7.09 -17.19 -14.04
CA VAL A 80 6.86 -16.42 -15.26
C VAL A 80 5.44 -15.87 -15.22
N GLU A 81 5.32 -14.54 -15.16
CA GLU A 81 4.02 -13.87 -15.17
C GLU A 81 3.78 -13.24 -16.53
N LEU A 82 2.67 -13.56 -17.16
CA LEU A 82 2.22 -12.97 -18.41
C LEU A 82 0.94 -12.16 -18.15
N THR A 83 1.00 -10.87 -18.44
CA THR A 83 -0.16 -9.99 -18.34
C THR A 83 -0.43 -9.34 -19.70
N ALA A 84 -1.52 -9.72 -20.33
CA ALA A 84 -1.94 -9.17 -21.62
C ALA A 84 -2.60 -7.78 -21.49
N ASN A 85 -3.14 -7.46 -20.31
CA ASN A 85 -3.79 -6.18 -20.02
C ASN A 85 -3.01 -5.44 -18.92
N PRO A 86 -2.41 -4.26 -19.21
CA PRO A 86 -1.65 -3.49 -18.24
C PRO A 86 -2.50 -3.00 -17.05
N ASP A 87 -3.82 -2.84 -17.22
CA ASP A 87 -4.73 -2.43 -16.15
C ASP A 87 -4.73 -3.43 -14.99
N TRP A 88 -4.42 -4.69 -15.29
CA TRP A 88 -4.32 -5.74 -14.29
C TRP A 88 -3.19 -5.49 -13.28
N TYR A 89 -2.07 -4.90 -13.72
CA TYR A 89 -1.00 -4.50 -12.79
C TYR A 89 -1.45 -3.41 -11.83
N ALA A 90 -2.26 -2.46 -12.32
CA ALA A 90 -2.83 -1.43 -11.45
C ALA A 90 -3.74 -2.05 -10.37
N ILE A 91 -4.58 -3.03 -10.75
CA ILE A 91 -5.43 -3.76 -9.79
C ILE A 91 -4.59 -4.52 -8.76
N GLN A 92 -3.50 -5.17 -9.18
CA GLN A 92 -2.60 -5.89 -8.27
C GLN A 92 -1.86 -4.96 -7.29
N ALA A 93 -1.62 -3.71 -7.66
CA ALA A 93 -0.99 -2.72 -6.78
C ALA A 93 -1.92 -2.16 -5.70
N LEU A 94 -3.25 -2.21 -5.91
CA LEU A 94 -4.22 -1.63 -4.98
C LEU A 94 -4.12 -2.17 -3.55
N PRO A 95 -3.87 -3.48 -3.28
CA PRO A 95 -3.71 -4.01 -1.93
C PRO A 95 -2.57 -3.34 -1.15
N VAL A 96 -1.45 -3.13 -1.83
CA VAL A 96 -0.25 -2.54 -1.24
C VAL A 96 -0.51 -1.06 -0.92
N ILE A 97 -1.04 -0.30 -1.90
CA ILE A 97 -1.36 1.12 -1.73
C ILE A 97 -2.46 1.32 -0.69
N GLY A 98 -3.45 0.42 -0.66
CA GLY A 98 -4.59 0.48 0.26
C GLY A 98 -4.26 0.16 1.73
N ASN A 99 -3.03 -0.25 2.02
CA ASN A 99 -2.55 -0.57 3.36
C ASN A 99 -1.21 0.13 3.63
N PRO A 100 -1.23 1.44 3.92
CA PRO A 100 -0.02 2.22 4.09
C PRO A 100 0.79 1.78 5.31
N VAL A 101 2.10 1.82 5.18
CA VAL A 101 3.06 1.59 6.27
C VAL A 101 3.40 2.92 6.95
N ASP A 102 3.43 4.01 6.16
CA ASP A 102 3.79 5.34 6.64
C ASP A 102 2.55 6.12 7.11
N GLU A 103 2.73 6.90 8.17
CA GLU A 103 1.67 7.72 8.80
C GLU A 103 1.60 9.14 8.20
N ASP A 104 2.02 9.31 6.95
CA ASP A 104 1.96 10.60 6.26
C ASP A 104 0.64 10.82 5.51
N ALA A 105 0.36 12.10 5.19
CA ALA A 105 -0.90 12.47 4.55
C ALA A 105 -1.09 11.89 3.14
N LEU A 106 -0.02 11.76 2.34
CA LEU A 106 -0.11 11.19 0.99
C LEU A 106 -0.36 9.69 1.04
N SER A 107 0.28 8.98 1.97
CA SER A 107 0.07 7.56 2.19
C SER A 107 -1.38 7.25 2.57
N TRP A 108 -1.97 8.02 3.49
CA TRP A 108 -3.39 7.88 3.85
C TRP A 108 -4.34 8.29 2.72
N ALA A 109 -4.02 9.34 1.97
CA ALA A 109 -4.82 9.74 0.81
C ALA A 109 -4.77 8.68 -0.30
N SER A 110 -3.59 8.10 -0.55
CA SER A 110 -3.40 7.02 -1.50
C SER A 110 -4.16 5.76 -1.08
N ALA A 111 -4.16 5.44 0.21
CA ALA A 111 -4.94 4.34 0.76
C ALA A 111 -6.45 4.55 0.57
N TYR A 112 -6.95 5.73 0.88
CA TYR A 112 -8.35 6.09 0.62
C TYR A 112 -8.69 5.98 -0.86
N TYR A 113 -7.81 6.50 -1.73
CA TYR A 113 -7.96 6.44 -3.18
C TYR A 113 -8.04 5.00 -3.68
N ALA A 114 -7.08 4.15 -3.31
CA ALA A 114 -7.01 2.76 -3.73
C ALA A 114 -8.24 1.95 -3.27
N ASN A 115 -8.64 2.09 -2.02
CA ASN A 115 -9.81 1.39 -1.48
C ASN A 115 -11.12 1.89 -2.14
N SER A 116 -11.27 3.19 -2.36
CA SER A 116 -12.47 3.77 -3.02
C SER A 116 -12.53 3.37 -4.49
N LEU A 117 -11.40 3.34 -5.19
CA LEU A 117 -11.32 2.86 -6.57
C LEU A 117 -11.69 1.37 -6.66
N SER A 118 -11.22 0.56 -5.70
CA SER A 118 -11.56 -0.87 -5.61
C SER A 118 -13.08 -1.09 -5.47
N VAL A 119 -13.75 -0.29 -4.64
CA VAL A 119 -15.22 -0.33 -4.53
C VAL A 119 -15.88 0.00 -5.87
N ALA A 120 -15.44 1.09 -6.52
CA ALA A 120 -16.00 1.54 -7.81
C ALA A 120 -15.81 0.47 -8.90
N ILE A 121 -14.67 -0.21 -8.94
CA ILE A 121 -14.40 -1.31 -9.88
C ILE A 121 -15.37 -2.48 -9.65
N LEU A 122 -15.59 -2.88 -8.39
CA LEU A 122 -16.51 -3.96 -8.04
C LEU A 122 -17.95 -3.63 -8.38
N ASP A 123 -18.36 -2.39 -8.14
CA ASP A 123 -19.73 -1.95 -8.43
C ASP A 123 -19.98 -1.86 -9.94
N ALA A 124 -18.99 -1.44 -10.71
CA ALA A 124 -19.06 -1.41 -12.16
C ALA A 124 -18.99 -2.80 -12.81
N ASN A 125 -18.40 -3.80 -12.15
CA ASN A 125 -18.13 -5.12 -12.73
C ASN A 125 -18.51 -6.27 -11.80
N PRO A 126 -19.79 -6.65 -11.71
CA PRO A 126 -20.26 -7.73 -10.81
C PRO A 126 -19.58 -9.09 -11.06
N ARG A 127 -19.13 -9.35 -12.30
CA ARG A 127 -18.39 -10.60 -12.63
C ARG A 127 -17.04 -10.67 -11.94
N ILE A 128 -16.34 -9.55 -11.80
CA ILE A 128 -15.07 -9.49 -11.08
C ILE A 128 -15.28 -9.85 -9.60
N ARG A 129 -16.36 -9.39 -9.01
CA ARG A 129 -16.75 -9.77 -7.64
C ARG A 129 -16.86 -11.28 -7.46
N GLN A 130 -17.53 -11.98 -8.39
CA GLN A 130 -17.67 -13.44 -8.34
C GLN A 130 -16.30 -14.16 -8.42
N VAL A 131 -15.40 -13.67 -9.25
CA VAL A 131 -14.04 -14.24 -9.34
C VAL A 131 -13.29 -14.08 -8.02
N PHE A 132 -13.32 -12.89 -7.41
CA PHE A 132 -12.67 -12.66 -6.11
C PHE A 132 -13.27 -13.48 -4.97
N GLU A 133 -14.60 -13.65 -4.95
CA GLU A 133 -15.24 -14.54 -3.98
C GLU A 133 -14.79 -15.99 -4.16
N SER A 134 -14.63 -16.47 -5.39
CA SER A 134 -14.11 -17.82 -5.64
C SER A 134 -12.66 -17.99 -5.16
N TRP A 135 -11.82 -16.95 -5.27
CA TRP A 135 -10.45 -16.99 -4.77
C TRP A 135 -10.35 -16.99 -3.23
N LYS A 136 -11.31 -16.37 -2.53
CA LYS A 136 -11.39 -16.46 -1.06
C LYS A 136 -11.66 -17.89 -0.59
N ILE A 137 -12.47 -18.62 -1.34
CA ILE A 137 -12.91 -19.98 -0.98
C ILE A 137 -11.80 -21.02 -1.30
N GLN A 138 -10.96 -20.78 -2.29
CA GLN A 138 -9.81 -21.63 -2.60
C GLN A 138 -8.78 -21.51 -1.48
N GLY A 139 -8.95 -22.37 -0.46
CA GLY A 139 -8.10 -22.39 0.72
C GLY A 139 -6.62 -22.58 0.40
N SER A 140 -5.76 -21.87 1.10
CA SER A 140 -4.31 -22.06 1.05
C SER A 140 -3.95 -23.44 1.58
N PRO A 141 -3.05 -24.19 0.91
CA PRO A 141 -2.54 -25.46 1.40
C PRO A 141 -1.64 -25.35 2.64
N LEU A 142 -1.46 -24.17 3.21
CA LEU A 142 -0.76 -23.94 4.49
C LEU A 142 -1.61 -24.32 5.72
N SER A 143 -2.52 -25.28 5.59
CA SER A 143 -3.21 -25.89 6.73
C SER A 143 -2.33 -26.95 7.40
N GLY A 144 -1.15 -26.54 7.86
CA GLY A 144 -0.38 -27.28 8.85
C GLY A 144 -0.55 -26.64 10.22
N ASN A 145 -0.19 -27.33 11.28
CA ASN A 145 -0.32 -26.99 12.71
C ASN A 145 0.13 -25.57 13.14
N LEU A 146 0.68 -24.75 12.24
CA LEU A 146 1.07 -23.35 12.46
C LEU A 146 -0.09 -22.35 12.31
N ASN A 147 -1.14 -22.71 11.57
CA ASN A 147 -2.28 -21.81 11.36
C ASN A 147 -3.17 -21.63 12.59
N ASP A 148 -3.11 -22.53 13.57
CA ASP A 148 -3.93 -22.48 14.78
C ASP A 148 -3.35 -21.55 15.87
N LYS A 149 -2.15 -20.96 15.65
CA LYS A 149 -1.51 -20.04 16.59
C LYS A 149 -1.08 -18.77 15.90
N GLU A 150 -1.97 -17.82 15.83
CA GLU A 150 -1.79 -16.52 15.17
C GLU A 150 -0.58 -15.76 15.73
N GLU A 151 -0.32 -15.86 17.03
CA GLU A 151 0.83 -15.27 17.71
C GLU A 151 2.19 -15.81 17.22
N LEU A 152 2.27 -17.10 16.89
CA LEU A 152 3.47 -17.72 16.35
C LEU A 152 3.70 -17.36 14.89
N LYS A 153 2.62 -17.18 14.15
CA LYS A 153 2.65 -16.71 12.76
C LYS A 153 3.12 -15.26 12.69
N GLU A 154 2.63 -14.39 13.56
CA GLU A 154 3.09 -13.00 13.68
C GLU A 154 4.57 -12.90 14.06
N LEU A 155 5.01 -13.73 15.01
CA LEU A 155 6.40 -13.75 15.43
C LEU A 155 7.34 -14.21 14.30
N LEU A 156 6.98 -15.27 13.58
CA LEU A 156 7.73 -15.76 12.42
C LEU A 156 7.75 -14.73 11.28
N LEU A 157 6.63 -14.09 10.97
CA LEU A 157 6.55 -13.06 9.93
C LEU A 157 7.33 -11.80 10.30
N LYS A 158 7.38 -11.44 11.59
CA LYS A 158 8.12 -10.29 12.07
C LYS A 158 9.64 -10.51 12.04
N GLU A 159 10.08 -11.71 12.34
CA GLU A 159 11.51 -12.07 12.34
C GLU A 159 12.01 -12.52 10.95
N THR A 160 11.11 -12.89 10.04
CA THR A 160 11.42 -13.33 8.68
C THR A 160 10.52 -12.67 7.64
N PRO A 161 10.66 -11.33 7.40
CA PRO A 161 9.81 -10.59 6.47
C PRO A 161 9.82 -11.16 5.04
N TRP A 162 10.97 -11.74 4.61
CA TRP A 162 11.12 -12.38 3.30
C TRP A 162 10.29 -13.67 3.12
N LEU A 163 9.85 -14.29 4.19
CA LEU A 163 8.94 -15.44 4.11
C LEU A 163 7.54 -15.00 3.66
N ALA A 164 7.14 -13.78 4.02
CA ALA A 164 5.90 -13.17 3.57
C ALA A 164 5.93 -12.87 2.05
N ASP A 165 7.09 -12.45 1.52
CA ASP A 165 7.25 -12.15 0.09
C ASP A 165 7.36 -13.41 -0.78
N ALA A 166 7.70 -14.55 -0.18
CA ALA A 166 7.80 -15.86 -0.85
C ALA A 166 6.45 -16.57 -1.01
N LEU A 167 5.35 -15.93 -0.63
CA LEU A 167 4.03 -16.52 -0.68
C LEU A 167 3.58 -16.81 -2.12
N ASP A 168 3.02 -18.00 -2.30
CA ASP A 168 2.56 -18.59 -3.54
C ASP A 168 1.55 -17.69 -4.29
N GLU A 169 1.39 -17.89 -5.60
CA GLU A 169 0.37 -17.25 -6.46
C GLU A 169 -1.05 -17.31 -5.82
N THR A 170 -1.33 -18.40 -5.13
CA THR A 170 -2.59 -18.59 -4.37
C THR A 170 -2.75 -17.54 -3.27
N GLU A 171 -1.70 -17.19 -2.55
CA GLU A 171 -1.77 -16.14 -1.52
C GLU A 171 -1.84 -14.74 -2.13
N ARG A 172 -1.18 -14.51 -3.25
CA ARG A 172 -1.35 -13.26 -4.02
C ARG A 172 -2.80 -13.07 -4.45
N LYS A 173 -3.43 -14.10 -5.02
CA LYS A 173 -4.86 -14.11 -5.37
C LYS A 173 -5.74 -13.89 -4.15
N ARG A 174 -5.41 -14.54 -3.03
CA ARG A 174 -6.11 -14.35 -1.77
C ARG A 174 -5.99 -12.93 -1.24
N ASN A 175 -4.81 -12.34 -1.27
CA ASN A 175 -4.58 -10.96 -0.82
C ASN A 175 -5.33 -9.95 -1.70
N ILE A 176 -5.38 -10.17 -3.01
CA ILE A 176 -6.22 -9.40 -3.92
C ILE A 176 -7.71 -9.58 -3.56
N ALA A 177 -8.15 -10.82 -3.36
CA ALA A 177 -9.53 -11.11 -2.98
C ALA A 177 -9.91 -10.51 -1.61
N LEU A 178 -8.99 -10.51 -0.64
CA LEU A 178 -9.19 -9.87 0.67
C LEU A 178 -9.23 -8.35 0.56
N LEU A 179 -8.48 -7.74 -0.35
CA LEU A 179 -8.59 -6.30 -0.60
C LEU A 179 -10.01 -5.94 -1.05
N PHE A 180 -10.60 -6.76 -1.90
CA PHE A 180 -11.96 -6.57 -2.41
C PHE A 180 -13.05 -7.09 -1.45
N ASP A 181 -12.71 -7.40 -0.19
CA ASP A 181 -13.69 -7.57 0.86
C ASP A 181 -14.30 -6.22 1.25
N LEU A 182 -15.60 -6.06 0.97
CA LEU A 182 -16.31 -4.79 1.18
C LEU A 182 -16.24 -4.32 2.64
N ASN A 183 -16.24 -5.23 3.61
CA ASN A 183 -16.15 -4.87 5.02
C ASN A 183 -14.75 -4.36 5.37
N MET A 184 -13.71 -5.02 4.88
CA MET A 184 -12.33 -4.56 5.06
C MET A 184 -12.09 -3.22 4.38
N MET A 185 -12.54 -3.03 3.14
CA MET A 185 -12.40 -1.77 2.42
C MET A 185 -13.12 -0.63 3.14
N SER A 186 -14.34 -0.88 3.61
CA SER A 186 -15.09 0.12 4.38
C SER A 186 -14.38 0.51 5.68
N ASN A 187 -13.80 -0.46 6.40
CA ASN A 187 -13.05 -0.20 7.62
C ASN A 187 -11.75 0.58 7.33
N ARG A 188 -10.99 0.17 6.31
CA ARG A 188 -9.76 0.87 5.87
C ARG A 188 -10.06 2.29 5.43
N ASN A 189 -11.13 2.51 4.67
CA ASN A 189 -11.56 3.85 4.27
C ASN A 189 -11.91 4.71 5.49
N ARG A 190 -12.61 4.16 6.48
CA ARG A 190 -12.92 4.89 7.72
C ARG A 190 -11.66 5.30 8.49
N ILE A 191 -10.68 4.40 8.57
CA ILE A 191 -9.38 4.71 9.19
C ILE A 191 -8.67 5.81 8.40
N ALA A 192 -8.57 5.69 7.08
CA ALA A 192 -7.93 6.68 6.22
C ALA A 192 -8.58 8.06 6.34
N VAL A 193 -9.91 8.13 6.36
CA VAL A 193 -10.67 9.37 6.58
C VAL A 193 -10.31 10.00 7.91
N SER A 194 -10.32 9.22 9.01
CA SER A 194 -9.97 9.71 10.35
C SER A 194 -8.53 10.23 10.42
N ARG A 195 -7.59 9.56 9.75
CA ARG A 195 -6.18 10.01 9.68
C ARG A 195 -6.02 11.27 8.85
N LEU A 196 -6.68 11.35 7.71
CA LEU A 196 -6.67 12.57 6.87
C LEU A 196 -7.30 13.76 7.60
N GLU A 197 -8.39 13.55 8.34
CA GLU A 197 -9.00 14.58 9.17
C GLU A 197 -8.06 15.08 10.25
N ALA A 198 -7.32 14.17 10.92
CA ALA A 198 -6.35 14.53 11.96
C ALA A 198 -5.11 15.27 11.41
N LEU A 199 -4.81 15.17 10.12
CA LEU A 199 -3.70 15.83 9.44
C LEU A 199 -4.11 17.12 8.72
N GLN A 200 -5.42 17.38 8.55
CA GLN A 200 -5.91 18.61 7.94
C GLN A 200 -5.87 19.76 8.94
N LEU A 201 -5.30 20.88 8.54
CA LEU A 201 -5.22 22.09 9.34
C LEU A 201 -6.49 22.95 9.22
N PRO A 202 -6.72 23.89 10.15
CA PRO A 202 -7.91 24.75 10.11
C PRO A 202 -8.04 25.60 8.85
N ASP A 203 -6.95 25.93 8.17
CA ASP A 203 -6.95 26.66 6.90
C ASP A 203 -7.33 25.80 5.70
N GLY A 204 -7.53 24.50 5.90
CA GLY A 204 -7.88 23.51 4.87
C GLY A 204 -6.67 22.82 4.21
N SER A 205 -5.45 23.25 4.50
CA SER A 205 -4.26 22.58 4.00
C SER A 205 -4.00 21.25 4.73
N TRP A 206 -3.25 20.34 4.10
CA TRP A 206 -2.68 19.19 4.78
C TRP A 206 -1.21 19.40 5.09
N SER A 207 -0.81 18.99 6.29
CA SER A 207 0.59 18.83 6.65
C SER A 207 1.11 17.48 6.17
N TRP A 208 2.44 17.35 6.02
CA TRP A 208 3.03 16.05 5.69
C TRP A 208 2.80 15.05 6.82
N TYR A 209 3.23 15.42 8.03
CA TYR A 209 3.02 14.65 9.25
C TYR A 209 2.29 15.50 10.29
N LYS A 210 1.71 14.84 11.27
CA LYS A 210 1.01 15.50 12.37
C LYS A 210 1.94 16.48 13.11
N GLY A 211 1.46 17.70 13.30
CA GLY A 211 2.21 18.76 13.99
C GLY A 211 3.11 19.61 13.06
N MET A 212 3.20 19.29 11.78
CA MET A 212 3.88 20.14 10.79
C MET A 212 2.95 21.23 10.25
N THR A 213 3.55 22.25 9.65
CA THR A 213 2.81 23.31 8.93
C THR A 213 2.15 22.76 7.67
N GLY A 214 1.09 23.42 7.22
CA GLY A 214 0.41 23.10 5.98
C GLY A 214 1.35 23.19 4.77
N ASN A 215 1.17 22.26 3.85
CA ASN A 215 2.01 22.15 2.66
C ASN A 215 1.15 22.18 1.39
N ARG A 216 1.37 23.20 0.55
CA ARG A 216 0.62 23.40 -0.70
C ARG A 216 0.75 22.20 -1.64
N TYR A 217 1.96 21.64 -1.79
CA TYR A 217 2.20 20.48 -2.66
C TYR A 217 1.38 19.27 -2.21
N ILE A 218 1.46 18.92 -0.92
CA ILE A 218 0.70 17.80 -0.34
C ILE A 218 -0.80 17.99 -0.53
N THR A 219 -1.29 19.20 -0.23
CA THR A 219 -2.70 19.55 -0.39
C THR A 219 -3.15 19.41 -1.84
N THR A 220 -2.35 19.89 -2.80
CA THR A 220 -2.65 19.80 -4.24
C THR A 220 -2.74 18.33 -4.68
N ARG A 221 -1.81 17.48 -4.24
CA ARG A 221 -1.81 16.06 -4.58
C ARG A 221 -3.02 15.32 -4.02
N ILE A 222 -3.38 15.59 -2.77
CA ILE A 222 -4.57 14.98 -2.15
C ILE A 222 -5.84 15.43 -2.87
N VAL A 223 -5.98 16.74 -3.14
CA VAL A 223 -7.16 17.27 -3.86
C VAL A 223 -7.25 16.68 -5.27
N GLU A 224 -6.14 16.51 -5.98
CA GLU A 224 -6.13 15.82 -7.29
C GLU A 224 -6.67 14.39 -7.18
N MET A 225 -6.19 13.59 -6.23
CA MET A 225 -6.67 12.22 -6.02
C MET A 225 -8.17 12.18 -5.76
N LEU A 226 -8.68 13.08 -4.92
CA LEU A 226 -10.10 13.15 -4.62
C LEU A 226 -10.93 13.64 -5.83
N ALA A 227 -10.42 14.60 -6.60
CA ALA A 227 -11.06 15.05 -7.84
C ALA A 227 -11.18 13.92 -8.87
N ARG A 228 -10.13 13.12 -9.03
CA ARG A 228 -10.13 11.93 -9.89
C ARG A 228 -11.17 10.91 -9.47
N LEU A 229 -11.29 10.61 -8.17
CA LEU A 229 -12.33 9.70 -7.67
C LEU A 229 -13.73 10.21 -8.03
N ARG A 230 -13.97 11.51 -7.88
CA ARG A 230 -15.24 12.14 -8.24
C ARG A 230 -15.55 12.01 -9.73
N THR A 231 -14.57 12.25 -10.59
CA THR A 231 -14.70 12.10 -12.05
C THR A 231 -15.01 10.65 -12.45
N MET A 232 -14.47 9.67 -11.73
CA MET A 232 -14.77 8.26 -11.94
C MET A 232 -16.09 7.79 -11.32
N GLY A 233 -16.87 8.69 -10.69
CA GLY A 233 -18.13 8.36 -10.04
C GLY A 233 -18.00 7.59 -8.73
N ALA A 234 -16.80 7.51 -8.16
CA ALA A 234 -16.60 6.92 -6.84
C ALA A 234 -17.16 7.83 -5.74
N SER A 235 -17.75 7.25 -4.70
CA SER A 235 -18.29 8.03 -3.59
C SER A 235 -17.17 8.70 -2.80
N THR A 236 -17.20 10.03 -2.73
CA THR A 236 -16.29 10.85 -1.92
C THR A 236 -17.01 11.53 -0.75
N PHE A 237 -18.25 11.13 -0.45
CA PHE A 237 -19.05 11.73 0.61
C PHE A 237 -18.33 11.84 1.97
N PRO A 238 -17.60 10.82 2.46
CA PRO A 238 -16.92 10.91 3.75
C PRO A 238 -15.85 11.99 3.84
N VAL A 239 -15.25 12.39 2.71
CA VAL A 239 -14.16 13.38 2.63
C VAL A 239 -14.61 14.71 2.04
N GLN A 240 -15.90 14.88 1.74
CA GLN A 240 -16.42 16.06 1.05
C GLN A 240 -16.08 17.37 1.76
N GLY A 241 -16.29 17.42 3.08
CA GLY A 241 -16.00 18.63 3.86
C GLY A 241 -14.51 18.99 3.88
N MET A 242 -13.64 17.98 3.94
CA MET A 242 -12.19 18.16 3.86
C MET A 242 -11.76 18.65 2.48
N TYR A 243 -12.33 18.05 1.43
CA TYR A 243 -12.10 18.44 0.05
C TYR A 243 -12.44 19.92 -0.20
N GLU A 244 -13.62 20.37 0.25
CA GLU A 244 -14.08 21.75 0.06
C GLU A 244 -13.18 22.77 0.75
N LYS A 245 -12.73 22.48 1.97
CA LYS A 245 -11.76 23.32 2.68
C LYS A 245 -10.44 23.41 1.94
N ALA A 246 -9.92 22.27 1.48
CA ALA A 246 -8.66 22.21 0.76
C ALA A 246 -8.72 22.93 -0.60
N VAL A 247 -9.81 22.79 -1.35
CA VAL A 247 -10.04 23.56 -2.58
C VAL A 247 -10.05 25.06 -2.29
N SER A 248 -10.70 25.50 -1.22
CA SER A 248 -10.72 26.91 -0.81
C SER A 248 -9.31 27.42 -0.46
N TYR A 249 -8.51 26.63 0.24
CA TYR A 249 -7.11 26.92 0.52
C TYR A 249 -6.31 27.10 -0.78
N LEU A 250 -6.38 26.11 -1.68
CA LEU A 250 -5.65 26.15 -2.96
C LEU A 250 -6.08 27.34 -3.84
N HIS A 251 -7.36 27.66 -3.84
CA HIS A 251 -7.89 28.83 -4.56
C HIS A 251 -7.29 30.13 -4.02
N THR A 252 -7.21 30.27 -2.70
CA THR A 252 -6.56 31.47 -2.09
C THR A 252 -5.10 31.57 -2.47
N GLN A 253 -4.35 30.48 -2.41
CA GLN A 253 -2.94 30.43 -2.82
C GLN A 253 -2.74 30.79 -4.30
N TRP A 254 -3.65 30.32 -5.16
CA TRP A 254 -3.62 30.64 -6.57
C TRP A 254 -3.93 32.13 -6.83
N LEU A 255 -4.93 32.70 -6.14
CA LEU A 255 -5.28 34.12 -6.25
C LEU A 255 -4.13 35.03 -5.81
N ASP A 256 -3.46 34.69 -4.72
CA ASP A 256 -2.32 35.47 -4.21
C ASP A 256 -1.14 35.45 -5.20
N GLU A 257 -0.83 34.30 -5.77
CA GLU A 257 0.20 34.19 -6.83
C GLU A 257 -0.21 34.98 -8.08
N TYR A 258 -1.46 34.90 -8.50
CA TYR A 258 -1.98 35.67 -9.63
C TYR A 258 -1.87 37.18 -9.39
N ARG A 259 -2.23 37.66 -8.21
CA ARG A 259 -2.08 39.08 -7.84
C ARG A 259 -0.63 39.53 -7.88
N GLN A 260 0.29 38.74 -7.34
CA GLN A 260 1.74 39.02 -7.40
C GLN A 260 2.25 39.08 -8.85
N MET A 261 1.81 38.16 -9.70
CA MET A 261 2.14 38.18 -11.12
C MET A 261 1.67 39.48 -11.79
N LYS A 262 0.42 39.90 -11.53
CA LYS A 262 -0.13 41.17 -12.08
C LYS A 262 0.61 42.39 -11.56
N GLU A 263 1.04 42.43 -10.32
CA GLU A 263 1.86 43.52 -9.78
C GLU A 263 3.24 43.57 -10.41
N ASN A 264 3.88 42.41 -10.61
CA ASN A 264 5.17 42.33 -11.29
C ASN A 264 5.07 42.76 -12.75
N GLU A 265 3.99 42.41 -13.45
CA GLU A 265 3.72 42.86 -14.82
C GLU A 265 3.62 44.41 -14.90
N LYS A 266 2.89 45.04 -13.95
CA LYS A 266 2.78 46.49 -13.83
C LYS A 266 4.13 47.17 -13.59
N LYS A 267 5.08 46.50 -12.92
CA LYS A 267 6.46 46.96 -12.67
C LYS A 267 7.40 46.74 -13.85
N GLY A 268 6.89 46.24 -14.99
CA GLY A 268 7.68 46.02 -16.21
C GLY A 268 8.36 44.65 -16.31
N ASN A 269 8.14 43.76 -15.36
CA ASN A 269 8.65 42.39 -15.40
C ASN A 269 7.72 41.51 -16.22
N LYS A 270 8.05 41.27 -17.48
CA LYS A 270 7.17 40.55 -18.44
C LYS A 270 7.21 39.03 -18.35
N ASN A 271 7.89 38.40 -17.41
CA ASN A 271 8.16 36.96 -17.39
C ASN A 271 7.38 36.18 -16.31
N GLY A 272 6.16 36.60 -16.00
CA GLY A 272 5.34 35.91 -15.02
C GLY A 272 4.58 34.72 -15.62
N LEU A 273 5.20 33.56 -15.70
CA LEU A 273 4.45 32.31 -15.86
C LEU A 273 3.95 31.84 -14.50
N PRO A 274 2.74 31.24 -14.44
CA PRO A 274 2.26 30.62 -13.21
C PRO A 274 3.25 29.53 -12.75
N GLY A 275 3.45 29.44 -11.44
CA GLY A 275 4.24 28.35 -10.87
C GLY A 275 3.59 26.99 -11.11
N GLU A 276 4.37 25.92 -11.02
CA GLU A 276 3.91 24.54 -11.22
C GLU A 276 2.67 24.21 -10.37
N GLN A 277 2.67 24.65 -9.12
CA GLN A 277 1.54 24.42 -8.20
C GLN A 277 0.24 25.11 -8.67
N SER A 278 0.35 26.28 -9.27
CA SER A 278 -0.79 26.99 -9.83
C SER A 278 -1.31 26.34 -11.12
N LEU A 279 -0.41 25.88 -11.98
CA LEU A 279 -0.79 25.10 -13.16
C LEU A 279 -1.47 23.79 -12.77
N HIS A 280 -0.99 23.14 -11.72
CA HIS A 280 -1.60 21.92 -11.20
C HIS A 280 -3.00 22.18 -10.62
N TYR A 281 -3.19 23.29 -9.90
CA TYR A 281 -4.50 23.70 -9.42
C TYR A 281 -5.48 23.95 -10.59
N LEU A 282 -5.05 24.63 -11.66
CA LEU A 282 -5.88 24.84 -12.86
C LEU A 282 -6.26 23.50 -13.54
N TYR A 283 -5.34 22.53 -13.54
CA TYR A 283 -5.63 21.18 -14.00
C TYR A 283 -6.74 20.51 -13.15
N ILE A 284 -6.68 20.65 -11.83
CA ILE A 284 -7.73 20.16 -10.93
C ILE A 284 -9.07 20.84 -11.24
N CYS A 285 -9.07 22.15 -11.52
CA CYS A 285 -10.28 22.87 -11.95
C CYS A 285 -10.87 22.28 -13.25
N ALA A 286 -10.02 21.86 -14.18
CA ALA A 286 -10.45 21.20 -15.41
C ALA A 286 -11.00 19.78 -15.18
N LEU A 287 -10.54 19.09 -14.15
CA LEU A 287 -11.05 17.77 -13.77
C LEU A 287 -12.40 17.84 -13.05
N ASP A 288 -12.59 18.82 -12.18
CA ASP A 288 -13.81 18.96 -11.37
C ASP A 288 -14.50 20.31 -11.65
N GLU A 289 -15.59 20.29 -12.41
CA GLU A 289 -16.37 21.47 -12.76
C GLU A 289 -16.88 22.26 -11.54
N GLN A 290 -17.07 21.62 -10.39
CA GLN A 290 -17.48 22.32 -9.18
C GLN A 290 -16.35 23.22 -8.65
N VAL A 291 -15.09 22.82 -8.84
CA VAL A 291 -13.93 23.63 -8.53
C VAL A 291 -13.83 24.79 -9.53
N ALA A 292 -13.99 24.51 -10.82
CA ALA A 292 -14.00 25.55 -11.87
C ALA A 292 -15.02 26.65 -11.61
N LYS A 293 -16.24 26.29 -11.24
CA LYS A 293 -17.32 27.27 -10.94
C LYS A 293 -17.02 28.22 -9.78
N ARG A 294 -16.12 27.86 -8.88
CA ARG A 294 -15.63 28.77 -7.83
C ARG A 294 -14.61 29.77 -8.37
N THR A 295 -13.80 29.35 -9.33
CA THR A 295 -12.77 30.17 -9.96
C THR A 295 -13.36 31.25 -10.85
N ASP A 296 -14.42 30.94 -11.62
CA ASP A 296 -15.08 31.88 -12.52
C ASP A 296 -15.78 33.04 -11.82
N LYS A 297 -16.10 32.94 -10.54
CA LYS A 297 -16.74 34.02 -9.76
C LYS A 297 -15.78 35.07 -9.25
N THR A 298 -14.47 34.85 -9.38
CA THR A 298 -13.42 35.70 -8.80
C THR A 298 -12.44 36.24 -9.84
N ALA A 299 -12.47 35.75 -11.05
CA ALA A 299 -11.74 36.27 -12.22
C ALA A 299 -12.59 37.20 -13.04
#